data_4a9bde41824c068efadba7c6e5064dd5
#
_entry.id   4a9bde41824c068efadba7c6e5064dd5
#
_cell.length_a   1.000
_cell.length_b   1.000
_cell.length_c   1.000
_cell.angle_alpha   90.00
_cell.angle_beta   90.00
_cell.angle_gamma   90.00
#
_symmetry.space_group_name_H-M   'P 1'
#
loop_
_entity.id
_entity.type
_entity.pdbx_description
1 polymer ?
#
loop_
_entity_poly.entity_id
_entity_poly.type
_entity_poly.pdbx_seq_one_letter_code
_entity_poly.pdbx_strand_id
1 'polypeptide(L)'
;MSVDEPTRSAVVWCPDWPIVASSRVSDEPVAVMHANRVVASSARARADGVVRGLRRRESQQRCPSLVVLERDIEAEARAFEEVVGVLDDLTPRVEIVRPGLVVFPTRGPSRYFGGDRAMAQRCVELVQALLGPSGAVHVGVADAAFAATLASRRAGDERVHVVEAGASASFLAPFPIGALGRPELVGVLARLGLQTLGSFAALSPADVVARFGSEGEIAHRLARGLDERPPAVADPPPNMEVAEEIDPPIERVDQAAFVGKVLADQFLQRLHDRGATCTRIVVAAETEHGEELVRCWRHEGASVSYTHLRAH
;
A
#
# COMPACT_ATOMS: atom_id res chain seq x y z
N MET A 1 23.50 9.76 9.79
CA MET A 1 22.13 9.33 10.11
C MET A 1 22.23 7.98 10.77
N SER A 2 21.63 7.81 11.95
CA SER A 2 21.60 6.52 12.65
C SER A 2 20.85 5.50 11.80
N VAL A 3 21.37 4.28 11.67
CA VAL A 3 20.84 3.19 10.82
C VAL A 3 19.41 2.74 11.22
N ASP A 4 18.89 3.24 12.35
CA ASP A 4 17.59 2.84 12.94
C ASP A 4 16.55 3.99 13.00
N GLU A 5 16.83 5.15 12.41
CA GLU A 5 15.87 6.25 12.43
C GLU A 5 14.78 6.02 11.35
N PRO A 6 13.51 5.86 11.75
CA PRO A 6 12.43 5.57 10.81
C PRO A 6 12.17 6.76 9.89
N THR A 7 11.80 6.47 8.64
CA THR A 7 11.47 7.50 7.66
C THR A 7 10.08 8.06 7.94
N ARG A 8 10.00 9.37 8.26
CA ARG A 8 8.71 10.03 8.42
C ARG A 8 7.94 10.01 7.11
N SER A 9 6.76 9.40 7.13
CA SER A 9 6.00 9.02 5.95
C SER A 9 4.55 9.49 6.02
N ALA A 10 4.00 9.85 4.87
CA ALA A 10 2.57 10.02 4.67
C ALA A 10 1.99 8.83 3.92
N VAL A 11 0.82 8.40 4.33
CA VAL A 11 0.02 7.38 3.64
C VAL A 11 -1.31 8.01 3.23
N VAL A 12 -1.63 7.92 1.94
CA VAL A 12 -2.94 8.27 1.39
C VAL A 12 -3.71 6.98 1.17
N TRP A 13 -4.85 6.85 1.82
CA TRP A 13 -5.71 5.68 1.76
C TRP A 13 -7.09 6.04 1.22
N CYS A 14 -7.45 5.42 0.11
CA CYS A 14 -8.79 5.46 -0.47
C CYS A 14 -9.51 4.15 -0.10
N PRO A 15 -10.41 4.15 0.91
CA PRO A 15 -11.11 2.94 1.32
C PRO A 15 -12.02 2.42 0.21
N ASP A 16 -12.27 1.11 0.27
CA ASP A 16 -13.17 0.41 -0.65
C ASP A 16 -12.84 0.61 -2.13
N TRP A 17 -11.56 0.82 -2.45
CA TRP A 17 -11.07 1.12 -3.80
C TRP A 17 -11.64 0.22 -4.90
N PRO A 18 -11.76 -1.11 -4.73
CA PRO A 18 -12.38 -1.97 -5.74
C PRO A 18 -13.81 -1.56 -6.14
N ILE A 19 -14.57 -0.93 -5.22
CA ILE A 19 -15.90 -0.40 -5.50
C ILE A 19 -15.79 0.93 -6.23
N VAL A 20 -14.92 1.82 -5.77
CA VAL A 20 -14.68 3.13 -6.40
C VAL A 20 -14.24 2.95 -7.85
N ALA A 21 -13.26 2.08 -8.10
CA ALA A 21 -12.75 1.78 -9.44
C ALA A 21 -13.80 1.14 -10.37
N SER A 22 -14.82 0.46 -9.82
CA SER A 22 -15.89 -0.13 -10.63
C SER A 22 -16.90 0.90 -11.17
N SER A 23 -16.75 2.19 -10.83
CA SER A 23 -17.68 3.29 -11.14
C SER A 23 -19.14 3.03 -10.71
N ARG A 24 -19.33 2.05 -9.82
CA ARG A 24 -20.64 1.69 -9.26
C ARG A 24 -20.80 2.20 -7.83
N VAL A 25 -20.44 3.47 -7.63
CA VAL A 25 -20.77 4.14 -6.37
C VAL A 25 -22.24 4.51 -6.42
N SER A 26 -23.08 3.68 -5.82
CA SER A 26 -24.52 3.88 -5.70
C SER A 26 -24.95 3.69 -4.25
N ASP A 27 -26.17 4.12 -3.91
CA ASP A 27 -26.79 3.86 -2.61
C ASP A 27 -27.14 2.37 -2.41
N GLU A 28 -26.87 1.52 -3.40
CA GLU A 28 -27.12 0.09 -3.34
C GLU A 28 -26.06 -0.64 -2.50
N PRO A 29 -26.43 -1.74 -1.83
CA PRO A 29 -25.46 -2.60 -1.16
C PRO A 29 -24.62 -3.36 -2.21
N VAL A 30 -23.34 -3.00 -2.32
CA VAL A 30 -22.41 -3.59 -3.28
C VAL A 30 -21.29 -4.32 -2.54
N ALA A 31 -20.88 -5.48 -3.04
CA ALA A 31 -19.65 -6.16 -2.64
C ALA A 31 -18.84 -6.60 -3.86
N VAL A 32 -17.55 -6.35 -3.81
CA VAL A 32 -16.58 -6.88 -4.78
C VAL A 32 -16.00 -8.17 -4.22
N MET A 33 -15.95 -9.21 -5.05
CA MET A 33 -15.49 -10.54 -4.65
C MET A 33 -14.28 -10.98 -5.45
N HIS A 34 -13.41 -11.72 -4.77
CA HIS A 34 -12.30 -12.45 -5.37
C HIS A 34 -12.20 -13.83 -4.73
N ALA A 35 -12.01 -14.89 -5.54
CA ALA A 35 -11.99 -16.27 -5.06
C ALA A 35 -13.15 -16.61 -4.11
N ASN A 36 -14.37 -16.19 -4.48
CA ASN A 36 -15.62 -16.42 -3.73
C ASN A 36 -15.65 -15.80 -2.30
N ARG A 37 -14.81 -14.77 -2.07
CA ARG A 37 -14.76 -14.01 -0.81
C ARG A 37 -14.86 -12.52 -1.05
N VAL A 38 -15.54 -11.83 -0.14
CA VAL A 38 -15.64 -10.36 -0.16
C VAL A 38 -14.25 -9.74 0.06
N VAL A 39 -13.82 -8.90 -0.87
CA VAL A 39 -12.59 -8.10 -0.77
C VAL A 39 -12.88 -6.63 -0.43
N ALA A 40 -14.04 -6.12 -0.85
CA ALA A 40 -14.53 -4.80 -0.47
C ALA A 40 -16.07 -4.83 -0.40
N SER A 41 -16.66 -4.01 0.46
CA SER A 41 -18.12 -3.86 0.58
C SER A 41 -18.48 -2.40 0.83
N SER A 42 -19.57 -1.91 0.20
CA SER A 42 -20.08 -0.56 0.40
C SER A 42 -20.54 -0.34 1.84
N ALA A 43 -20.64 0.92 2.27
CA ALA A 43 -21.13 1.25 3.60
C ALA A 43 -22.52 0.65 3.85
N ARG A 44 -23.39 0.67 2.83
CA ARG A 44 -24.73 0.05 2.90
C ARG A 44 -24.65 -1.45 3.12
N ALA A 45 -23.82 -2.17 2.36
CA ALA A 45 -23.63 -3.61 2.54
C ALA A 45 -23.02 -3.95 3.92
N ARG A 46 -22.13 -3.10 4.44
CA ARG A 46 -21.58 -3.26 5.80
C ARG A 46 -22.63 -3.09 6.89
N ALA A 47 -23.58 -2.16 6.71
CA ALA A 47 -24.70 -2.00 7.64
C ALA A 47 -25.54 -3.28 7.77
N ASP A 48 -25.65 -4.06 6.69
CA ASP A 48 -26.32 -5.36 6.67
C ASP A 48 -25.37 -6.52 7.09
N GLY A 49 -24.16 -6.21 7.59
CA GLY A 49 -23.21 -7.18 8.10
C GLY A 49 -22.35 -7.87 7.03
N VAL A 50 -22.30 -7.33 5.79
CA VAL A 50 -21.41 -7.85 4.73
C VAL A 50 -20.02 -7.28 4.93
N VAL A 51 -19.12 -8.09 5.48
CA VAL A 51 -17.73 -7.69 5.79
C VAL A 51 -16.73 -8.47 4.96
N ARG A 52 -15.51 -7.94 4.86
CA ARG A 52 -14.39 -8.58 4.17
C ARG A 52 -14.13 -9.99 4.67
N GLY A 53 -13.89 -10.92 3.74
CA GLY A 53 -13.60 -12.32 4.02
C GLY A 53 -14.83 -13.25 4.02
N LEU A 54 -16.06 -12.73 4.10
CA LEU A 54 -17.27 -13.53 4.00
C LEU A 54 -17.36 -14.22 2.63
N ARG A 55 -17.95 -15.40 2.62
CA ARG A 55 -18.26 -16.10 1.37
C ARG A 55 -19.50 -15.51 0.70
N ARG A 56 -19.61 -15.62 -0.63
CA ARG A 56 -20.74 -15.10 -1.43
C ARG A 56 -22.10 -15.49 -0.85
N ARG A 57 -22.31 -16.76 -0.58
CA ARG A 57 -23.59 -17.27 -0.06
C ARG A 57 -23.95 -16.66 1.29
N GLU A 58 -22.99 -16.55 2.18
CA GLU A 58 -23.20 -15.94 3.50
C GLU A 58 -23.50 -14.45 3.37
N SER A 59 -22.80 -13.73 2.49
CA SER A 59 -23.04 -12.32 2.21
C SER A 59 -24.45 -12.07 1.67
N GLN A 60 -24.92 -12.91 0.73
CA GLN A 60 -26.27 -12.82 0.17
C GLN A 60 -27.37 -13.21 1.16
N GLN A 61 -27.08 -14.09 2.13
CA GLN A 61 -28.01 -14.38 3.22
C GLN A 61 -28.19 -13.18 4.17
N ARG A 62 -27.11 -12.42 4.43
CA ARG A 62 -27.15 -11.22 5.28
C ARG A 62 -27.81 -10.03 4.56
N CYS A 63 -27.55 -9.89 3.29
CA CYS A 63 -28.08 -8.82 2.44
C CYS A 63 -28.64 -9.43 1.14
N PRO A 64 -29.95 -9.75 1.10
CA PRO A 64 -30.56 -10.37 -0.09
C PRO A 64 -30.53 -9.49 -1.34
N SER A 65 -30.50 -8.17 -1.17
CA SER A 65 -30.37 -7.18 -2.26
C SER A 65 -28.94 -6.90 -2.69
N LEU A 66 -27.95 -7.66 -2.18
CA LEU A 66 -26.54 -7.43 -2.44
C LEU A 66 -26.19 -7.56 -3.93
N VAL A 67 -25.69 -6.48 -4.51
CA VAL A 67 -25.07 -6.49 -5.83
C VAL A 67 -23.64 -7.02 -5.69
N VAL A 68 -23.36 -8.10 -6.41
CA VAL A 68 -22.04 -8.75 -6.36
C VAL A 68 -21.31 -8.48 -7.65
N LEU A 69 -20.10 -7.93 -7.52
CA LEU A 69 -19.16 -7.67 -8.61
C LEU A 69 -17.96 -8.61 -8.48
N GLU A 70 -17.43 -9.08 -9.58
CA GLU A 70 -16.13 -9.75 -9.60
C GLU A 70 -15.02 -8.69 -9.61
N ARG A 71 -13.91 -9.01 -8.97
CA ARG A 71 -12.76 -8.11 -8.87
C ARG A 71 -12.07 -7.98 -10.22
N ASP A 72 -11.84 -6.75 -10.67
CA ASP A 72 -11.02 -6.40 -11.82
C ASP A 72 -9.77 -5.65 -11.36
N ILE A 73 -8.66 -6.40 -11.19
CA ILE A 73 -7.39 -5.86 -10.68
C ILE A 73 -6.78 -4.84 -11.64
N GLU A 74 -6.95 -5.04 -12.95
CA GLU A 74 -6.41 -4.13 -13.95
C GLU A 74 -7.19 -2.80 -13.97
N ALA A 75 -8.52 -2.87 -13.90
CA ALA A 75 -9.34 -1.66 -13.78
C ALA A 75 -9.04 -0.91 -12.47
N GLU A 76 -8.85 -1.63 -11.35
CA GLU A 76 -8.43 -1.03 -10.08
C GLU A 76 -7.10 -0.29 -10.22
N ALA A 77 -6.11 -0.89 -10.90
CA ALA A 77 -4.80 -0.29 -11.11
C ALA A 77 -4.87 0.94 -12.03
N ARG A 78 -5.54 0.82 -13.19
CA ARG A 78 -5.70 1.94 -14.14
C ARG A 78 -6.42 3.14 -13.50
N ALA A 79 -7.51 2.90 -12.79
CA ALA A 79 -8.23 3.98 -12.11
C ALA A 79 -7.39 4.63 -10.99
N PHE A 80 -6.46 3.88 -10.38
CA PHE A 80 -5.62 4.41 -9.31
C PHE A 80 -4.48 5.30 -9.82
N GLU A 81 -4.07 5.15 -11.07
CA GLU A 81 -3.07 6.03 -11.69
C GLU A 81 -3.52 7.50 -11.71
N GLU A 82 -4.82 7.78 -11.84
CA GLU A 82 -5.33 9.14 -11.74
C GLU A 82 -5.10 9.74 -10.35
N VAL A 83 -5.26 8.94 -9.29
CA VAL A 83 -4.97 9.36 -7.91
C VAL A 83 -3.48 9.61 -7.72
N VAL A 84 -2.63 8.74 -8.28
CA VAL A 84 -1.17 8.92 -8.22
C VAL A 84 -0.77 10.18 -8.98
N GLY A 85 -1.34 10.41 -10.17
CA GLY A 85 -1.07 11.59 -10.99
C GLY A 85 -1.32 12.91 -10.25
N VAL A 86 -2.43 13.05 -9.52
CA VAL A 86 -2.68 14.28 -8.74
C VAL A 86 -1.76 14.42 -7.52
N LEU A 87 -1.15 13.34 -7.05
CA LEU A 87 -0.16 13.37 -5.97
C LEU A 87 1.26 13.69 -6.47
N ASP A 88 1.56 13.50 -7.75
CA ASP A 88 2.84 13.90 -8.36
C ASP A 88 3.09 15.40 -8.23
N ASP A 89 2.03 16.21 -8.23
CA ASP A 89 2.11 17.67 -7.98
C ASP A 89 2.66 18.00 -6.57
N LEU A 90 2.53 17.06 -5.61
CA LEU A 90 3.02 17.22 -4.25
C LEU A 90 4.42 16.63 -4.07
N THR A 91 4.69 15.51 -4.71
CA THR A 91 5.96 14.80 -4.58
C THR A 91 6.14 13.79 -5.71
N PRO A 92 7.31 13.78 -6.37
CA PRO A 92 7.60 12.78 -7.41
C PRO A 92 7.95 11.39 -6.83
N ARG A 93 7.97 11.24 -5.50
CA ARG A 93 8.38 10.00 -4.81
C ARG A 93 7.21 9.26 -4.19
N VAL A 94 6.19 8.99 -4.98
CA VAL A 94 5.03 8.21 -4.55
C VAL A 94 5.30 6.73 -4.75
N GLU A 95 5.12 5.93 -3.71
CA GLU A 95 5.22 4.47 -3.76
C GLU A 95 3.81 3.86 -3.64
N ILE A 96 3.40 3.13 -4.66
CA ILE A 96 2.12 2.42 -4.67
C ILE A 96 2.28 1.11 -3.90
N VAL A 97 1.64 1.01 -2.75
CA VAL A 97 1.60 -0.25 -1.97
C VAL A 97 0.61 -1.22 -2.61
N ARG A 98 -0.54 -0.70 -3.01
CA ARG A 98 -1.59 -1.38 -3.77
C ARG A 98 -2.60 -0.33 -4.27
N PRO A 99 -3.44 -0.64 -5.26
CA PRO A 99 -4.54 0.25 -5.61
C PRO A 99 -5.37 0.63 -4.37
N GLY A 100 -5.60 1.92 -4.18
CA GLY A 100 -6.22 2.51 -3.00
C GLY A 100 -5.27 2.82 -1.83
N LEU A 101 -3.95 2.59 -1.96
CA LEU A 101 -2.99 2.90 -0.89
C LEU A 101 -1.63 3.28 -1.46
N VAL A 102 -1.19 4.49 -1.17
CA VAL A 102 0.16 4.97 -1.49
C VAL A 102 0.88 5.48 -0.25
N VAL A 103 2.20 5.48 -0.30
CA VAL A 103 3.09 6.02 0.73
C VAL A 103 4.17 6.88 0.10
N PHE A 104 4.57 7.94 0.77
CA PHE A 104 5.70 8.77 0.38
C PHE A 104 6.38 9.42 1.59
N PRO A 105 7.68 9.75 1.51
CA PRO A 105 8.40 10.45 2.57
C PRO A 105 7.96 11.91 2.66
N THR A 106 7.74 12.41 3.88
CA THR A 106 7.15 13.75 4.09
C THR A 106 8.16 14.89 4.08
N ARG A 107 9.46 14.63 4.25
CA ARG A 107 10.50 15.65 4.50
C ARG A 107 10.48 16.82 3.51
N GLY A 108 10.34 16.54 2.22
CA GLY A 108 10.27 17.56 1.17
C GLY A 108 8.91 18.29 1.16
N PRO A 109 7.83 17.53 0.94
CA PRO A 109 6.46 18.08 0.87
C PRO A 109 6.06 18.84 2.14
N SER A 110 6.30 18.30 3.34
CA SER A 110 5.95 18.99 4.59
C SER A 110 6.67 20.31 4.74
N ARG A 111 7.94 20.38 4.32
CA ARG A 111 8.68 21.65 4.35
C ARG A 111 8.09 22.69 3.38
N TYR A 112 7.65 22.24 2.21
CA TYR A 112 7.08 23.11 1.18
C TYR A 112 5.71 23.65 1.57
N PHE A 113 4.83 22.80 2.11
CA PHE A 113 3.44 23.15 2.47
C PHE A 113 3.27 23.69 3.89
N GLY A 114 4.34 23.88 4.67
CA GLY A 114 4.27 24.47 6.01
C GLY A 114 3.93 23.48 7.13
N GLY A 115 4.24 22.19 6.94
CA GLY A 115 4.13 21.14 7.94
C GLY A 115 3.30 19.94 7.49
N ASP A 116 3.38 18.85 8.26
CA ASP A 116 2.72 17.58 7.94
C ASP A 116 1.20 17.69 7.80
N ARG A 117 0.55 18.47 8.70
CA ARG A 117 -0.91 18.64 8.66
C ARG A 117 -1.37 19.40 7.41
N ALA A 118 -0.69 20.50 7.06
CA ALA A 118 -1.02 21.29 5.88
C ALA A 118 -0.80 20.46 4.58
N MET A 119 0.31 19.75 4.50
CA MET A 119 0.59 18.81 3.40
C MET A 119 -0.49 17.73 3.31
N ALA A 120 -0.86 17.10 4.42
CA ALA A 120 -1.87 16.05 4.45
C ALA A 120 -3.27 16.55 4.05
N GLN A 121 -3.64 17.77 4.47
CA GLN A 121 -4.87 18.42 4.04
C GLN A 121 -4.87 18.66 2.53
N ARG A 122 -3.73 19.11 1.98
CA ARG A 122 -3.60 19.31 0.54
C ARG A 122 -3.77 18.00 -0.24
N CYS A 123 -3.23 16.88 0.26
CA CYS A 123 -3.48 15.55 -0.32
C CYS A 123 -4.98 15.22 -0.33
N VAL A 124 -5.68 15.46 0.79
CA VAL A 124 -7.13 15.20 0.88
C VAL A 124 -7.89 16.05 -0.14
N GLU A 125 -7.57 17.34 -0.25
CA GLU A 125 -8.24 18.25 -1.20
C GLU A 125 -8.10 17.78 -2.64
N LEU A 126 -6.88 17.46 -3.07
CA LEU A 126 -6.60 17.04 -4.44
C LEU A 126 -7.30 15.72 -4.79
N VAL A 127 -7.12 14.70 -3.94
CA VAL A 127 -7.72 13.40 -4.19
C VAL A 127 -9.24 13.43 -4.07
N GLN A 128 -9.78 14.21 -3.11
CA GLN A 128 -11.23 14.36 -2.98
C GLN A 128 -11.85 15.09 -4.17
N ALA A 129 -11.17 16.09 -4.73
CA ALA A 129 -11.64 16.78 -5.93
C ALA A 129 -11.72 15.81 -7.14
N LEU A 130 -10.77 14.87 -7.25
CA LEU A 130 -10.79 13.83 -8.28
C LEU A 130 -11.91 12.80 -8.05
N LEU A 131 -12.05 12.29 -6.81
CA LEU A 131 -13.00 11.22 -6.49
C LEU A 131 -14.45 11.70 -6.39
N GLY A 132 -14.66 13.01 -6.27
CA GLY A 132 -15.99 13.57 -6.04
C GLY A 132 -16.59 13.22 -4.68
N PRO A 133 -17.89 13.48 -4.48
CA PRO A 133 -18.57 13.30 -3.17
C PRO A 133 -18.70 11.84 -2.75
N SER A 134 -18.65 10.92 -3.69
CA SER A 134 -18.86 9.48 -3.45
C SER A 134 -17.59 8.75 -3.05
N GLY A 135 -16.42 9.33 -3.29
CA GLY A 135 -15.14 8.76 -2.89
C GLY A 135 -14.71 9.25 -1.51
N ALA A 136 -14.01 8.42 -0.78
CA ALA A 136 -13.39 8.79 0.49
C ALA A 136 -11.88 8.71 0.38
N VAL A 137 -11.18 9.65 1.02
CA VAL A 137 -9.73 9.67 1.14
C VAL A 137 -9.35 10.02 2.58
N HIS A 138 -8.38 9.32 3.10
CA HIS A 138 -7.83 9.54 4.43
C HIS A 138 -6.30 9.60 4.35
N VAL A 139 -5.71 10.51 5.11
CA VAL A 139 -4.26 10.68 5.15
C VAL A 139 -3.75 10.48 6.57
N GLY A 140 -2.77 9.62 6.71
CA GLY A 140 -2.05 9.40 7.97
C GLY A 140 -0.59 9.81 7.81
N VAL A 141 -0.05 10.50 8.81
CA VAL A 141 1.38 10.84 8.86
C VAL A 141 1.98 10.33 10.16
N ALA A 142 3.10 9.62 10.06
CA ALA A 142 3.83 9.09 11.23
C ALA A 142 5.29 8.79 10.86
N ASP A 143 6.10 8.47 11.87
CA ASP A 143 7.39 7.85 11.63
C ASP A 143 7.15 6.38 11.25
N ALA A 144 7.72 5.95 10.13
CA ALA A 144 7.48 4.68 9.46
C ALA A 144 6.09 4.51 8.78
N ALA A 145 6.10 3.83 7.62
CA ALA A 145 4.92 3.64 6.78
C ALA A 145 3.81 2.83 7.46
N PHE A 146 4.15 1.87 8.33
CA PHE A 146 3.17 1.06 9.04
C PHE A 146 2.32 1.90 10.01
N ALA A 147 2.97 2.76 10.81
CA ALA A 147 2.27 3.67 11.72
C ALA A 147 1.41 4.68 10.94
N ALA A 148 1.93 5.24 9.84
CA ALA A 148 1.17 6.14 8.96
C ALA A 148 -0.05 5.45 8.33
N THR A 149 0.06 4.15 7.97
CA THR A 149 -1.07 3.36 7.48
C THR A 149 -2.17 3.19 8.54
N LEU A 150 -1.81 2.92 9.78
CA LEU A 150 -2.81 2.83 10.86
C LEU A 150 -3.38 4.21 11.22
N ALA A 151 -2.57 5.27 11.13
CA ALA A 151 -3.02 6.65 11.29
C ALA A 151 -4.06 7.02 10.23
N SER A 152 -3.85 6.70 8.95
CA SER A 152 -4.82 6.98 7.89
C SER A 152 -6.17 6.28 8.13
N ARG A 153 -6.17 5.05 8.66
CA ARG A 153 -7.39 4.31 9.01
C ARG A 153 -8.11 4.88 10.23
N ARG A 154 -7.41 5.62 11.09
CA ARG A 154 -7.94 6.25 12.29
C ARG A 154 -8.37 7.71 12.08
N ALA A 155 -8.11 8.28 10.92
CA ALA A 155 -8.38 9.67 10.60
C ALA A 155 -9.88 10.06 10.70
N GLY A 156 -10.81 9.09 10.57
CA GLY A 156 -12.24 9.32 10.74
C GLY A 156 -12.77 10.46 9.86
N ASP A 157 -13.68 11.25 10.41
CA ASP A 157 -14.32 12.37 9.70
C ASP A 157 -13.36 13.54 9.42
N GLU A 158 -12.29 13.69 10.21
CA GLU A 158 -11.26 14.71 9.97
C GLU A 158 -10.41 14.40 8.73
N ARG A 159 -10.44 13.16 8.23
CA ARG A 159 -9.69 12.66 7.07
C ARG A 159 -8.18 12.76 7.16
N VAL A 160 -7.65 13.42 8.18
CA VAL A 160 -6.22 13.58 8.43
C VAL A 160 -5.90 13.18 9.87
N HIS A 161 -4.92 12.31 10.03
CA HIS A 161 -4.37 11.98 11.35
C HIS A 161 -2.84 12.07 11.33
N VAL A 162 -2.30 13.01 12.08
CA VAL A 162 -0.85 13.23 12.18
C VAL A 162 -0.40 12.77 13.56
N VAL A 163 0.43 11.73 13.58
CA VAL A 163 1.14 11.28 14.78
C VAL A 163 2.37 12.16 14.96
N GLU A 164 2.59 12.66 16.15
CA GLU A 164 3.77 13.49 16.44
C GLU A 164 5.07 12.72 16.19
N ALA A 165 6.13 13.46 15.81
CA ALA A 165 7.43 12.87 15.60
C ALA A 165 7.95 12.21 16.90
N GLY A 166 8.46 10.99 16.80
CA GLY A 166 8.90 10.19 17.95
C GLY A 166 7.76 9.48 18.70
N ALA A 167 6.49 9.73 18.38
CA ALA A 167 5.35 9.16 19.09
C ALA A 167 4.76 7.89 18.43
N SER A 168 5.34 7.38 17.34
CA SER A 168 4.78 6.24 16.60
C SER A 168 4.65 4.97 17.43
N ALA A 169 5.62 4.66 18.29
CA ALA A 169 5.56 3.48 19.17
C ALA A 169 4.40 3.57 20.17
N SER A 170 4.21 4.73 20.83
CA SER A 170 3.12 4.95 21.78
C SER A 170 1.75 4.97 21.09
N PHE A 171 1.68 5.55 19.88
CA PHE A 171 0.47 5.51 19.04
C PHE A 171 0.08 4.08 18.68
N LEU A 172 1.05 3.23 18.33
CA LEU A 172 0.82 1.84 17.93
C LEU A 172 0.45 0.93 19.10
N ALA A 173 0.96 1.21 20.31
CA ALA A 173 0.84 0.32 21.46
C ALA A 173 -0.57 -0.22 21.77
N PRO A 174 -1.66 0.57 21.70
CA PRO A 174 -3.02 0.10 21.98
C PRO A 174 -3.67 -0.70 20.84
N PHE A 175 -3.09 -0.74 19.64
CA PHE A 175 -3.67 -1.49 18.54
C PHE A 175 -3.63 -3.00 18.79
N PRO A 176 -4.67 -3.74 18.35
CA PRO A 176 -4.69 -5.19 18.47
C PRO A 176 -3.55 -5.80 17.64
N ILE A 177 -3.01 -6.92 18.10
CA ILE A 177 -1.90 -7.63 17.44
C ILE A 177 -2.25 -8.02 15.99
N GLY A 178 -3.54 -8.23 15.69
CA GLY A 178 -4.05 -8.48 14.34
C GLY A 178 -3.77 -7.38 13.33
N ALA A 179 -3.45 -6.16 13.78
CA ALA A 179 -3.07 -5.05 12.90
C ALA A 179 -1.78 -5.32 12.09
N LEU A 180 -0.94 -6.26 12.53
CA LEU A 180 0.24 -6.72 11.78
C LEU A 180 -0.11 -7.34 10.42
N GLY A 181 -1.34 -7.85 10.22
CA GLY A 181 -1.75 -8.45 8.96
C GLY A 181 -1.05 -9.79 8.62
N ARG A 182 -0.43 -10.45 9.61
CA ARG A 182 0.32 -11.72 9.49
C ARG A 182 -0.43 -12.83 10.24
N PRO A 183 -1.45 -13.48 9.64
CA PRO A 183 -2.41 -14.31 10.36
C PRO A 183 -1.78 -15.47 11.13
N GLU A 184 -0.76 -16.13 10.58
CA GLU A 184 -0.07 -17.24 11.24
C GLU A 184 0.68 -16.78 12.48
N LEU A 185 1.52 -15.75 12.35
CA LEU A 185 2.26 -15.17 13.47
C LEU A 185 1.29 -14.60 14.53
N VAL A 186 0.28 -13.85 14.10
CA VAL A 186 -0.75 -13.28 14.99
C VAL A 186 -1.45 -14.38 15.78
N GLY A 187 -1.78 -15.51 15.15
CA GLY A 187 -2.38 -16.65 15.83
C GLY A 187 -1.48 -17.24 16.92
N VAL A 188 -0.16 -17.28 16.70
CA VAL A 188 0.82 -17.73 17.71
C VAL A 188 0.93 -16.73 18.84
N LEU A 189 1.11 -15.45 18.53
CA LEU A 189 1.25 -14.37 19.51
C LEU A 189 0.02 -14.26 20.41
N ALA A 190 -1.20 -14.35 19.83
CA ALA A 190 -2.45 -14.32 20.59
C ALA A 190 -2.56 -15.48 21.61
N ARG A 191 -2.16 -16.70 21.21
CA ARG A 191 -2.11 -17.86 22.12
C ARG A 191 -1.10 -17.70 23.27
N LEU A 192 -0.05 -16.92 23.04
CA LEU A 192 0.94 -16.55 24.08
C LEU A 192 0.47 -15.38 24.94
N GLY A 193 -0.75 -14.86 24.78
CA GLY A 193 -1.31 -13.76 25.55
C GLY A 193 -0.91 -12.37 25.06
N LEU A 194 -0.19 -12.27 23.94
CA LEU A 194 0.22 -10.99 23.35
C LEU A 194 -0.93 -10.45 22.48
N GLN A 195 -1.79 -9.62 23.07
CA GLN A 195 -3.03 -9.15 22.43
C GLN A 195 -2.86 -7.82 21.69
N THR A 196 -1.83 -7.04 22.04
CA THR A 196 -1.60 -5.70 21.48
C THR A 196 -0.21 -5.55 20.88
N LEU A 197 -0.05 -4.59 19.98
CA LEU A 197 1.27 -4.24 19.44
C LEU A 197 2.22 -3.83 20.53
N GLY A 198 1.76 -3.07 21.55
CA GLY A 198 2.59 -2.66 22.70
C GLY A 198 3.09 -3.84 23.52
N SER A 199 2.26 -4.85 23.80
CA SER A 199 2.70 -6.04 24.53
C SER A 199 3.75 -6.84 23.74
N PHE A 200 3.64 -6.89 22.43
CA PHE A 200 4.63 -7.54 21.56
C PHE A 200 5.91 -6.70 21.45
N ALA A 201 5.80 -5.38 21.28
CA ALA A 201 6.93 -4.45 21.19
C ALA A 201 7.80 -4.42 22.47
N ALA A 202 7.21 -4.78 23.62
CA ALA A 202 7.93 -4.83 24.90
C ALA A 202 8.86 -6.05 25.05
N LEU A 203 8.76 -7.05 24.18
CA LEU A 203 9.66 -8.21 24.19
C LEU A 203 11.08 -7.80 23.77
N SER A 204 12.08 -8.54 24.23
CA SER A 204 13.44 -8.31 23.77
C SER A 204 13.59 -8.73 22.30
N PRO A 205 14.31 -7.98 21.46
CA PRO A 205 14.54 -8.35 20.06
C PRO A 205 15.20 -9.73 19.91
N ALA A 206 16.12 -10.08 20.80
CA ALA A 206 16.82 -11.37 20.79
C ALA A 206 15.85 -12.55 21.01
N ASP A 207 14.92 -12.42 21.97
CA ASP A 207 13.90 -13.45 22.24
C ASP A 207 12.93 -13.59 21.07
N VAL A 208 12.58 -12.48 20.42
CA VAL A 208 11.69 -12.49 19.26
C VAL A 208 12.35 -13.22 18.09
N VAL A 209 13.61 -12.91 17.77
CA VAL A 209 14.35 -13.59 16.71
C VAL A 209 14.50 -15.07 16.99
N ALA A 210 14.86 -15.44 18.24
CA ALA A 210 15.06 -16.82 18.65
C ALA A 210 13.78 -17.67 18.55
N ARG A 211 12.60 -17.08 18.80
CA ARG A 211 11.31 -17.81 18.84
C ARG A 211 10.51 -17.75 17.56
N PHE A 212 10.57 -16.63 16.84
CA PHE A 212 9.70 -16.34 15.69
C PHE A 212 10.47 -16.10 14.39
N GLY A 213 11.82 -16.18 14.44
CA GLY A 213 12.68 -16.00 13.26
C GLY A 213 12.59 -14.60 12.65
N SER A 214 12.92 -14.49 11.36
CA SER A 214 12.97 -13.24 10.63
C SER A 214 11.59 -12.58 10.45
N GLU A 215 10.53 -13.39 10.31
CA GLU A 215 9.16 -12.86 10.24
C GLU A 215 8.77 -12.17 11.54
N GLY A 216 9.11 -12.78 12.69
CA GLY A 216 8.90 -12.20 14.00
C GLY A 216 9.70 -10.91 14.19
N GLU A 217 10.95 -10.88 13.73
CA GLU A 217 11.81 -9.69 13.79
C GLU A 217 11.20 -8.51 13.03
N ILE A 218 10.78 -8.74 11.79
CA ILE A 218 10.13 -7.71 10.96
C ILE A 218 8.86 -7.20 11.66
N ALA A 219 7.98 -8.11 12.11
CA ALA A 219 6.74 -7.75 12.80
C ALA A 219 7.00 -6.98 14.10
N HIS A 220 8.04 -7.34 14.85
CA HIS A 220 8.44 -6.66 16.06
C HIS A 220 8.97 -5.23 15.80
N ARG A 221 9.76 -5.05 14.74
CA ARG A 221 10.18 -3.72 14.29
C ARG A 221 8.98 -2.83 13.97
N LEU A 222 8.00 -3.35 13.21
CA LEU A 222 6.76 -2.64 12.91
C LEU A 222 5.99 -2.24 14.17
N ALA A 223 5.85 -3.16 15.14
CA ALA A 223 5.17 -2.89 16.41
C ALA A 223 5.86 -1.80 17.24
N ARG A 224 7.16 -1.62 17.09
CA ARG A 224 7.98 -0.56 17.70
C ARG A 224 7.96 0.77 16.93
N GLY A 225 7.22 0.87 15.83
CA GLY A 225 7.18 2.06 14.99
C GLY A 225 8.43 2.27 14.14
N LEU A 226 9.12 1.20 13.80
CA LEU A 226 10.29 1.20 12.93
C LEU A 226 9.91 0.69 11.54
N ASP A 227 10.70 1.01 10.53
CA ASP A 227 10.52 0.45 9.19
C ASP A 227 10.84 -1.06 9.16
N GLU A 228 10.25 -1.80 8.22
CA GLU A 228 10.46 -3.26 8.07
C GLU A 228 11.94 -3.62 7.95
N ARG A 229 12.70 -2.77 7.29
CA ARG A 229 14.16 -2.89 7.14
C ARG A 229 14.80 -1.57 7.54
N PRO A 230 16.00 -1.59 8.14
CA PRO A 230 16.84 -0.43 8.14
C PRO A 230 16.94 0.08 6.69
N PRO A 231 16.97 1.39 6.43
CA PRO A 231 17.21 1.88 5.09
C PRO A 231 18.45 1.16 4.56
N ALA A 232 18.26 0.32 3.55
CA ALA A 232 19.36 -0.38 2.92
C ALA A 232 20.22 0.70 2.26
N VAL A 233 21.37 0.97 2.83
CA VAL A 233 22.37 1.92 2.32
C VAL A 233 23.05 1.36 1.05
N ALA A 234 22.75 0.12 0.67
CA ALA A 234 23.23 -0.47 -0.56
C ALA A 234 22.34 -0.03 -1.72
N ASP A 235 22.92 0.69 -2.64
CA ASP A 235 22.36 0.82 -3.99
C ASP A 235 22.00 -0.58 -4.52
N PRO A 236 20.90 -0.71 -5.28
CA PRO A 236 20.60 -1.99 -5.92
C PRO A 236 21.85 -2.45 -6.70
N PRO A 237 22.14 -3.75 -6.72
CA PRO A 237 23.27 -4.26 -7.46
C PRO A 237 23.24 -3.71 -8.90
N PRO A 238 24.36 -3.20 -9.44
CA PRO A 238 24.40 -2.45 -10.70
C PRO A 238 23.87 -3.19 -11.94
N ASN A 239 23.50 -4.46 -11.77
CA ASN A 239 22.99 -5.33 -12.85
C ASN A 239 21.50 -5.73 -12.65
N MET A 240 20.74 -5.01 -11.83
CA MET A 240 19.31 -5.25 -11.61
C MET A 240 18.40 -4.26 -12.36
N GLU A 241 18.97 -3.48 -13.25
CA GLU A 241 18.28 -2.58 -14.14
C GLU A 241 18.18 -3.20 -15.55
N VAL A 242 17.02 -3.06 -16.17
CA VAL A 242 16.76 -3.38 -17.57
C VAL A 242 16.27 -2.11 -18.22
N ALA A 243 16.97 -1.60 -19.21
CA ALA A 243 16.58 -0.41 -19.95
C ALA A 243 16.67 -0.69 -21.45
N GLU A 244 15.82 -0.03 -22.22
CA GLU A 244 15.80 -0.10 -23.68
C GLU A 244 15.58 1.33 -24.20
N GLU A 245 16.43 1.74 -25.14
CA GLU A 245 16.23 2.96 -25.91
C GLU A 245 15.43 2.62 -27.16
N ILE A 246 14.35 3.36 -27.40
CA ILE A 246 13.38 3.03 -28.46
C ILE A 246 13.49 4.08 -29.55
N ASP A 247 14.02 3.65 -30.72
CA ASP A 247 14.12 4.47 -31.92
C ASP A 247 13.39 3.77 -33.10
N PRO A 248 12.40 4.41 -33.76
CA PRO A 248 11.83 5.72 -33.42
C PRO A 248 10.99 5.72 -32.12
N PRO A 249 10.79 6.91 -31.50
CA PRO A 249 10.00 7.04 -30.29
C PRO A 249 8.60 6.47 -30.44
N ILE A 250 8.07 5.89 -29.36
CA ILE A 250 6.74 5.30 -29.34
C ILE A 250 5.68 6.39 -29.15
N GLU A 251 4.70 6.42 -30.06
CA GLU A 251 3.55 7.33 -29.99
C GLU A 251 2.27 6.65 -29.46
N ARG A 252 2.29 5.32 -29.29
CA ARG A 252 1.08 4.54 -28.97
C ARG A 252 1.27 3.71 -27.71
N VAL A 253 0.27 3.74 -26.83
CA VAL A 253 0.25 3.03 -25.57
C VAL A 253 0.38 1.50 -25.73
N ASP A 254 -0.21 0.91 -26.76
CA ASP A 254 -0.10 -0.53 -27.01
C ASP A 254 1.33 -0.97 -27.36
N GLN A 255 2.07 -0.14 -28.07
CA GLN A 255 3.49 -0.38 -28.34
C GLN A 255 4.33 -0.26 -27.06
N ALA A 256 4.09 0.78 -26.25
CA ALA A 256 4.75 0.95 -24.97
C ALA A 256 4.46 -0.22 -24.01
N ALA A 257 3.23 -0.71 -23.98
CA ALA A 257 2.84 -1.88 -23.18
C ALA A 257 3.58 -3.15 -23.63
N PHE A 258 3.79 -3.33 -24.94
CA PHE A 258 4.55 -4.48 -25.46
C PHE A 258 6.03 -4.42 -25.03
N VAL A 259 6.67 -3.26 -25.18
CA VAL A 259 8.06 -3.07 -24.73
C VAL A 259 8.17 -3.25 -23.21
N GLY A 260 7.26 -2.65 -22.44
CA GLY A 260 7.20 -2.82 -21.00
C GLY A 260 7.09 -4.28 -20.57
N LYS A 261 6.31 -5.08 -21.32
CA LYS A 261 6.20 -6.53 -21.07
C LYS A 261 7.53 -7.24 -21.33
N VAL A 262 8.21 -6.94 -22.42
CA VAL A 262 9.51 -7.53 -22.74
C VAL A 262 10.54 -7.20 -21.68
N LEU A 263 10.60 -5.94 -21.23
CA LEU A 263 11.50 -5.50 -20.14
C LEU A 263 11.17 -6.21 -18.82
N ALA A 264 9.88 -6.35 -18.49
CA ALA A 264 9.46 -7.08 -17.30
C ALA A 264 9.88 -8.56 -17.34
N ASP A 265 9.70 -9.23 -18.47
CA ASP A 265 10.11 -10.63 -18.64
C ASP A 265 11.64 -10.78 -18.51
N GLN A 266 12.43 -9.88 -19.08
CA GLN A 266 13.89 -9.86 -18.92
C GLN A 266 14.32 -9.61 -17.47
N PHE A 267 13.68 -8.66 -16.80
CA PHE A 267 13.95 -8.36 -15.39
C PHE A 267 13.68 -9.56 -14.49
N LEU A 268 12.54 -10.22 -14.69
CA LEU A 268 12.17 -11.43 -13.95
C LEU A 268 13.14 -12.57 -14.18
N GLN A 269 13.59 -12.76 -15.42
CA GLN A 269 14.59 -13.78 -15.75
C GLN A 269 15.90 -13.49 -14.99
N ARG A 270 16.37 -12.23 -14.95
CA ARG A 270 17.55 -11.85 -14.19
C ARG A 270 17.42 -12.09 -12.69
N LEU A 271 16.23 -11.85 -12.10
CA LEU A 271 15.96 -12.18 -10.71
C LEU A 271 16.04 -13.70 -10.47
N HIS A 272 15.41 -14.48 -11.36
CA HIS A 272 15.39 -15.94 -11.27
C HIS A 272 16.81 -16.53 -11.34
N ASP A 273 17.62 -16.11 -12.32
CA ASP A 273 18.98 -16.59 -12.53
C ASP A 273 19.91 -16.33 -11.33
N ARG A 274 19.56 -15.34 -10.50
CA ARG A 274 20.29 -15.00 -9.27
C ARG A 274 19.67 -15.57 -8.00
N GLY A 275 18.56 -16.29 -8.10
CA GLY A 275 17.81 -16.73 -6.94
C GLY A 275 17.36 -15.57 -6.05
N ALA A 276 17.15 -14.38 -6.64
CA ALA A 276 16.77 -13.17 -5.94
C ALA A 276 15.27 -12.94 -6.02
N THR A 277 14.74 -12.25 -5.02
CA THR A 277 13.36 -11.77 -4.99
C THR A 277 13.36 -10.24 -4.86
N CYS A 278 12.41 -9.56 -5.50
CA CYS A 278 12.27 -8.12 -5.30
C CYS A 278 11.00 -7.82 -4.49
N THR A 279 11.10 -6.80 -3.64
CA THR A 279 9.99 -6.26 -2.86
C THR A 279 9.59 -4.87 -3.35
N ARG A 280 10.36 -4.31 -4.27
CA ARG A 280 10.16 -2.97 -4.82
C ARG A 280 10.60 -2.95 -6.28
N ILE A 281 9.75 -2.40 -7.14
CA ILE A 281 10.04 -2.20 -8.56
C ILE A 281 9.85 -0.72 -8.86
N VAL A 282 10.81 -0.15 -9.57
CA VAL A 282 10.72 1.20 -10.12
C VAL A 282 10.64 1.05 -11.64
N VAL A 283 9.66 1.69 -12.25
CA VAL A 283 9.53 1.82 -13.69
C VAL A 283 9.70 3.30 -14.01
N ALA A 284 10.64 3.60 -14.89
CA ALA A 284 10.87 4.94 -15.41
C ALA A 284 10.67 4.93 -16.93
N ALA A 285 10.08 5.99 -17.44
CA ALA A 285 9.97 6.26 -18.86
C ALA A 285 10.33 7.71 -19.11
N GLU A 286 11.14 7.96 -20.15
CA GLU A 286 11.54 9.30 -20.57
C GLU A 286 11.08 9.55 -21.99
N THR A 287 10.57 10.74 -22.25
CA THR A 287 10.18 11.17 -23.58
C THR A 287 11.36 11.79 -24.33
N GLU A 288 11.30 11.89 -25.66
CA GLU A 288 12.30 12.60 -26.47
C GLU A 288 12.51 14.07 -26.08
N HIS A 289 11.56 14.65 -25.33
CA HIS A 289 11.62 16.02 -24.85
C HIS A 289 12.20 16.12 -23.42
N GLY A 290 12.63 14.99 -22.83
CA GLY A 290 13.22 14.95 -21.48
C GLY A 290 12.21 14.98 -20.37
N GLU A 291 10.93 14.72 -20.65
CA GLU A 291 9.91 14.52 -19.62
C GLU A 291 10.04 13.11 -19.04
N GLU A 292 10.18 13.01 -17.73
CA GLU A 292 10.36 11.73 -17.03
C GLU A 292 9.10 11.38 -16.24
N LEU A 293 8.63 10.13 -16.40
CA LEU A 293 7.60 9.52 -15.58
C LEU A 293 8.22 8.38 -14.76
N VAL A 294 8.16 8.46 -13.45
CA VAL A 294 8.65 7.41 -12.53
C VAL A 294 7.50 6.87 -11.70
N ARG A 295 7.37 5.54 -11.65
CA ARG A 295 6.43 4.86 -10.78
C ARG A 295 7.13 3.82 -9.95
N CYS A 296 6.80 3.77 -8.66
CA CYS A 296 7.36 2.82 -7.71
C CYS A 296 6.24 1.95 -7.14
N TRP A 297 6.41 0.64 -7.21
CA TRP A 297 5.50 -0.34 -6.62
C TRP A 297 6.19 -1.13 -5.54
N ARG A 298 5.48 -1.39 -4.44
CA ARG A 298 5.93 -2.28 -3.38
C ARG A 298 5.06 -3.53 -3.36
N HIS A 299 5.70 -4.68 -3.12
CA HIS A 299 5.03 -5.95 -2.86
C HIS A 299 5.27 -6.37 -1.41
N GLU A 300 4.20 -6.67 -0.66
CA GLU A 300 4.27 -7.04 0.77
C GLU A 300 4.80 -8.46 1.02
N GLY A 301 5.01 -9.27 -0.02
CA GLY A 301 5.57 -10.62 0.05
C GLY A 301 6.99 -10.70 -0.51
N ALA A 302 7.88 -11.46 0.12
CA ALA A 302 9.26 -11.69 -0.33
C ALA A 302 9.37 -12.56 -1.61
N SER A 303 8.31 -12.65 -2.41
CA SER A 303 8.25 -13.51 -3.58
C SER A 303 7.46 -12.86 -4.70
N VAL A 304 8.15 -12.20 -5.60
CA VAL A 304 7.62 -12.03 -6.95
C VAL A 304 7.94 -13.33 -7.69
N SER A 305 7.06 -14.30 -7.60
CA SER A 305 7.10 -15.48 -8.46
C SER A 305 6.63 -15.07 -9.85
N TYR A 306 7.27 -15.62 -10.89
CA TYR A 306 6.90 -15.49 -12.30
C TYR A 306 5.39 -15.68 -12.56
N THR A 307 4.70 -16.43 -11.71
CA THR A 307 3.25 -16.70 -11.77
C THR A 307 2.37 -15.50 -11.41
N HIS A 308 2.87 -14.53 -10.65
CA HIS A 308 2.08 -13.35 -10.23
C HIS A 308 2.14 -12.17 -11.20
N LEU A 309 3.18 -12.09 -12.03
CA LEU A 309 3.30 -11.05 -13.07
C LEU A 309 2.68 -11.48 -14.41
N ARG A 310 2.27 -12.74 -14.53
CA ARG A 310 1.54 -13.28 -15.68
C ARG A 310 0.02 -13.21 -15.53
N ALA A 311 -0.48 -12.61 -14.47
CA ALA A 311 -1.90 -12.42 -14.28
C ALA A 311 -2.41 -11.29 -15.16
N HIS A 312 -2.67 -11.66 -16.41
CA HIS A 312 -3.68 -11.14 -17.35
C HIS A 312 -3.48 -9.77 -17.90
#